data_f3b402c8b2c54ee975f0ffb090623d35
#
_entry.id   f3b402c8b2c54ee975f0ffb090623d35
#
_cell.length_a   1.000
_cell.length_b   1.000
_cell.length_c   1.000
_cell.angle_alpha   90.00
_cell.angle_beta   90.00
_cell.angle_gamma   90.00
#
_symmetry.space_group_name_H-M   'P 1'
#
loop_
_entity.id
_entity.type
_entity.pdbx_description
1 polymer ?
#
loop_
_entity_poly.entity_id
_entity_poly.type
_entity_poly.pdbx_seq_one_letter_code
_entity_poly.pdbx_strand_id
1 'polypeptide(L)'
;MLKVAGIQLSCKKDKDANLNKALELLDIAVDRGAKIAAFPELFNLHWFPSAKDESNFAFADDENGDTINTLKKIAAGNKMVIICPVFEKGNNGDYYNTAFVIDSGGAILGKYRKRHIPMIPHWEEKFYFKAG
;
A
#
# COMPACT_ATOMS: atom_id res chain seq x y z
N MET A 1 13.02 13.77 -19.70
CA MET A 1 11.63 13.23 -19.61
C MET A 1 11.51 12.45 -18.29
N LEU A 2 10.48 12.69 -17.48
CA LEU A 2 10.22 11.96 -16.25
C LEU A 2 9.55 10.62 -16.59
N LYS A 3 10.16 9.49 -16.17
CA LYS A 3 9.55 8.17 -16.29
C LYS A 3 8.76 7.84 -15.03
N VAL A 4 7.55 7.34 -15.21
CA VAL A 4 6.67 6.89 -14.14
C VAL A 4 6.25 5.43 -14.38
N ALA A 5 5.96 4.69 -13.33
CA ALA A 5 5.54 3.30 -13.40
C ALA A 5 4.24 3.10 -12.61
N GLY A 6 3.25 2.49 -13.21
CA GLY A 6 2.12 1.88 -12.54
C GLY A 6 2.40 0.39 -12.35
N ILE A 7 2.42 -0.07 -11.13
CA ILE A 7 2.62 -1.49 -10.80
C ILE A 7 1.25 -2.16 -10.77
N GLN A 8 1.14 -3.33 -11.41
CA GLN A 8 -0.07 -4.13 -11.36
C GLN A 8 0.27 -5.58 -11.06
N LEU A 9 -0.42 -6.17 -10.08
CA LEU A 9 -0.24 -7.54 -9.67
C LEU A 9 -1.58 -8.14 -9.20
N SER A 10 -1.66 -9.46 -9.22
CA SER A 10 -2.74 -10.19 -8.53
C SER A 10 -2.23 -10.64 -7.17
N CYS A 11 -3.06 -10.47 -6.13
CA CYS A 11 -2.70 -10.82 -4.78
C CYS A 11 -3.29 -12.17 -4.34
N LYS A 12 -2.50 -12.91 -3.59
CA LYS A 12 -2.88 -14.16 -2.91
C LYS A 12 -3.24 -13.85 -1.44
N LYS A 13 -3.63 -14.87 -0.69
CA LYS A 13 -3.88 -14.72 0.77
C LYS A 13 -2.61 -14.47 1.58
N ASP A 14 -1.46 -14.84 1.07
CA ASP A 14 -0.16 -14.68 1.69
C ASP A 14 0.38 -13.25 1.46
N LYS A 15 0.40 -12.46 2.54
CA LYS A 15 0.86 -11.05 2.51
C LYS A 15 2.34 -10.94 2.09
N ASP A 16 3.20 -11.83 2.60
CA ASP A 16 4.63 -11.78 2.31
C ASP A 16 4.92 -12.15 0.87
N ALA A 17 4.22 -13.15 0.32
CA ALA A 17 4.33 -13.49 -1.09
C ALA A 17 3.86 -12.34 -2.01
N ASN A 18 2.82 -11.61 -1.62
CA ASN A 18 2.35 -10.43 -2.36
C ASN A 18 3.38 -9.29 -2.30
N LEU A 19 3.92 -9.00 -1.12
CA LEU A 19 4.96 -7.99 -0.96
C LEU A 19 6.19 -8.34 -1.81
N ASN A 20 6.69 -9.56 -1.73
CA ASN A 20 7.83 -10.01 -2.54
C ASN A 20 7.57 -9.83 -4.04
N LYS A 21 6.37 -10.20 -4.50
CA LYS A 21 5.98 -9.98 -5.91
C LYS A 21 5.92 -8.51 -6.29
N ALA A 22 5.41 -7.66 -5.41
CA ALA A 22 5.37 -6.22 -5.62
C ALA A 22 6.78 -5.64 -5.73
N LEU A 23 7.72 -6.10 -4.88
CA LEU A 23 9.12 -5.68 -4.91
C LEU A 23 9.84 -6.11 -6.19
N GLU A 24 9.64 -7.34 -6.68
CA GLU A 24 10.17 -7.79 -7.98
C GLU A 24 9.72 -6.86 -9.13
N LEU A 25 8.44 -6.46 -9.14
CA LEU A 25 7.91 -5.56 -10.16
C LEU A 25 8.45 -4.13 -10.01
N LEU A 26 8.69 -3.69 -8.77
CA LEU A 26 9.30 -2.40 -8.49
C LEU A 26 10.76 -2.36 -8.97
N ASP A 27 11.52 -3.45 -8.78
CA ASP A 27 12.90 -3.57 -9.29
C ASP A 27 12.94 -3.44 -10.82
N ILE A 28 11.99 -4.06 -11.52
CA ILE A 28 11.86 -3.90 -12.98
C ILE A 28 11.60 -2.42 -13.35
N ALA A 29 10.79 -1.71 -12.57
CA ALA A 29 10.52 -0.29 -12.80
C ALA A 29 11.79 0.56 -12.56
N VAL A 30 12.57 0.24 -11.52
CA VAL A 30 13.88 0.86 -11.23
C VAL A 30 14.84 0.66 -12.40
N ASP A 31 15.00 -0.58 -12.88
CA ASP A 31 15.90 -0.92 -14.00
C ASP A 31 15.52 -0.18 -15.29
N ARG A 32 14.23 0.09 -15.49
CA ARG A 32 13.71 0.89 -16.60
C ARG A 32 13.85 2.40 -16.40
N GLY A 33 14.39 2.80 -15.25
CA GLY A 33 14.67 4.21 -14.91
C GLY A 33 13.45 5.01 -14.45
N ALA A 34 12.43 4.36 -13.88
CA ALA A 34 11.30 5.07 -13.29
C ALA A 34 11.76 5.91 -12.09
N LYS A 35 11.20 7.11 -11.95
CA LYS A 35 11.45 8.03 -10.83
C LYS A 35 10.25 8.16 -9.90
N ILE A 36 9.10 7.70 -10.34
CA ILE A 36 7.89 7.59 -9.53
C ILE A 36 7.28 6.21 -9.82
N ALA A 37 6.93 5.46 -8.78
CA ALA A 37 6.17 4.23 -8.91
C ALA A 37 4.92 4.29 -8.03
N ALA A 38 3.81 3.76 -8.51
CA ALA A 38 2.57 3.66 -7.78
C ALA A 38 2.08 2.20 -7.78
N PHE A 39 1.76 1.70 -6.60
CA PHE A 39 1.10 0.40 -6.42
C PHE A 39 -0.42 0.53 -6.48
N PRO A 40 -1.15 -0.56 -6.79
CA PRO A 40 -2.61 -0.58 -6.71
C PRO A 40 -3.11 -0.54 -5.26
N GLU A 41 -4.40 -0.27 -5.09
CA GLU A 41 -5.08 -0.28 -3.79
C GLU A 41 -4.82 -1.59 -3.03
N LEU A 42 -4.42 -1.48 -1.75
CA LEU A 42 -4.14 -2.62 -0.84
C LEU A 42 -3.18 -3.66 -1.46
N PHE A 43 -2.13 -3.20 -2.14
CA PHE A 43 -1.30 -3.95 -3.06
C PHE A 43 -0.64 -5.21 -2.48
N ASN A 44 -0.46 -5.28 -1.17
CA ASN A 44 0.16 -6.41 -0.47
C ASN A 44 -0.86 -7.40 0.13
N LEU A 45 -2.17 -7.19 -0.12
CA LEU A 45 -3.25 -8.00 0.43
C LEU A 45 -4.18 -8.50 -0.68
N HIS A 46 -4.79 -9.67 -0.47
CA HIS A 46 -5.94 -10.06 -1.28
C HIS A 46 -7.13 -9.16 -0.96
N TRP A 47 -8.17 -9.16 -1.82
CA TRP A 47 -9.39 -8.38 -1.56
C TRP A 47 -10.17 -8.96 -0.38
N PHE A 48 -9.70 -8.70 0.84
CA PHE A 48 -10.33 -9.17 2.08
C PHE A 48 -11.68 -8.48 2.40
N PRO A 49 -11.98 -7.24 1.93
CA PRO A 49 -13.27 -6.62 2.19
C PRO A 49 -14.47 -7.29 1.47
N SER A 50 -14.25 -8.40 0.80
CA SER A 50 -15.34 -9.22 0.22
C SER A 50 -16.26 -9.84 1.26
N ALA A 51 -15.84 -9.93 2.51
CA ALA A 51 -16.60 -10.44 3.66
C ALA A 51 -16.19 -9.71 4.95
N LYS A 52 -17.03 -9.79 5.97
CA LYS A 52 -16.74 -9.29 7.32
C LYS A 52 -16.05 -10.39 8.11
N ASP A 53 -14.77 -10.22 8.40
CA ASP A 53 -13.96 -11.17 9.19
C ASP A 53 -12.98 -10.37 10.03
N GLU A 54 -13.18 -10.40 11.36
CA GLU A 54 -12.33 -9.64 12.30
C GLU A 54 -10.87 -10.09 12.28
N SER A 55 -10.58 -11.32 11.87
CA SER A 55 -9.19 -11.79 11.75
C SER A 55 -8.36 -10.99 10.74
N ASN A 56 -9.01 -10.36 9.77
CA ASN A 56 -8.33 -9.54 8.76
C ASN A 56 -7.74 -8.24 9.33
N PHE A 57 -8.15 -7.78 10.53
CA PHE A 57 -7.50 -6.63 11.17
C PHE A 57 -6.03 -6.90 11.49
N ALA A 58 -5.62 -8.15 11.60
CA ALA A 58 -4.21 -8.53 11.76
C ALA A 58 -3.33 -8.20 10.54
N PHE A 59 -3.93 -7.95 9.38
CA PHE A 59 -3.19 -7.56 8.17
C PHE A 59 -2.78 -6.08 8.15
N ALA A 60 -3.36 -5.27 9.04
CA ALA A 60 -3.10 -3.82 9.04
C ALA A 60 -1.64 -3.54 9.38
N ASP A 61 -1.11 -2.55 8.70
CA ASP A 61 0.25 -2.04 8.88
C ASP A 61 0.18 -0.61 9.43
N ASP A 62 1.21 -0.14 10.10
CA ASP A 62 1.32 1.25 10.50
C ASP A 62 2.43 1.96 9.69
N GLU A 63 2.59 3.26 9.88
CA GLU A 63 3.60 4.04 9.16
C GLU A 63 5.06 3.67 9.49
N ASN A 64 5.27 2.84 10.50
CA ASN A 64 6.56 2.27 10.91
C ASN A 64 6.61 0.75 10.71
N GLY A 65 5.57 0.15 10.11
CA GLY A 65 5.48 -1.27 9.83
C GLY A 65 6.47 -1.73 8.76
N ASP A 66 6.66 -3.04 8.66
CA ASP A 66 7.68 -3.65 7.80
C ASP A 66 7.50 -3.30 6.32
N THR A 67 6.26 -3.27 5.82
CA THR A 67 5.96 -2.90 4.44
C THR A 67 6.46 -1.49 4.13
N ILE A 68 6.08 -0.52 4.97
CA ILE A 68 6.43 0.90 4.77
C ILE A 68 7.95 1.10 4.93
N ASN A 69 8.56 0.50 5.95
CA ASN A 69 10.00 0.60 6.18
C ASN A 69 10.82 -0.02 5.04
N THR A 70 10.36 -1.11 4.45
CA THR A 70 11.01 -1.71 3.28
C THR A 70 10.96 -0.75 2.09
N LEU A 71 9.78 -0.17 1.82
CA LEU A 71 9.62 0.77 0.70
C LEU A 71 10.39 2.09 0.92
N LYS A 72 10.51 2.58 2.16
CA LYS A 72 11.38 3.73 2.50
C LYS A 72 12.82 3.49 2.09
N LYS A 73 13.37 2.30 2.42
CA LYS A 73 14.74 1.92 2.05
C LYS A 73 14.94 1.87 0.54
N ILE A 74 13.98 1.28 -0.18
CA ILE A 74 14.03 1.18 -1.64
C ILE A 74 13.92 2.56 -2.29
N ALA A 75 13.01 3.41 -1.82
CA ALA A 75 12.84 4.78 -2.30
C ALA A 75 14.14 5.57 -2.18
N ALA A 76 14.79 5.53 -0.99
CA ALA A 76 16.05 6.22 -0.74
C ALA A 76 17.21 5.65 -1.60
N GLY A 77 17.33 4.33 -1.67
CA GLY A 77 18.40 3.66 -2.41
C GLY A 77 18.37 3.94 -3.92
N ASN A 78 17.17 4.04 -4.49
CA ASN A 78 16.96 4.22 -5.93
C ASN A 78 16.62 5.66 -6.34
N LYS A 79 16.57 6.59 -5.37
CA LYS A 79 16.22 7.98 -5.62
C LYS A 79 14.89 8.13 -6.36
N MET A 80 13.85 7.42 -5.87
CA MET A 80 12.53 7.40 -6.48
C MET A 80 11.43 7.72 -5.46
N VAL A 81 10.32 8.27 -5.94
CA VAL A 81 9.10 8.46 -5.15
C VAL A 81 8.24 7.20 -5.26
N ILE A 82 7.69 6.74 -4.14
CA ILE A 82 6.80 5.57 -4.12
C ILE A 82 5.45 5.96 -3.51
N ILE A 83 4.38 5.63 -4.23
CA ILE A 83 3.00 5.73 -3.75
C ILE A 83 2.54 4.32 -3.38
N CYS A 84 2.27 4.10 -2.09
CA CYS A 84 1.96 2.76 -1.57
C CYS A 84 0.64 2.75 -0.79
N PRO A 85 -0.45 2.27 -1.43
CA PRO A 85 -1.74 2.09 -0.77
C PRO A 85 -1.77 0.83 0.09
N VAL A 86 -2.03 0.97 1.38
CA VAL A 86 -2.04 -0.13 2.36
C VAL A 86 -3.26 -0.07 3.27
N PHE A 87 -3.53 -1.16 3.98
CA PHE A 87 -4.43 -1.21 5.12
C PHE A 87 -3.71 -0.62 6.34
N GLU A 88 -4.06 0.61 6.71
CA GLU A 88 -3.41 1.35 7.79
C GLU A 88 -4.09 1.10 9.13
N LYS A 89 -3.30 0.80 10.17
CA LYS A 89 -3.69 1.00 11.56
C LYS A 89 -3.22 2.36 12.02
N GLY A 90 -4.15 3.30 12.20
CA GLY A 90 -3.85 4.66 12.64
C GLY A 90 -3.47 4.74 14.12
N ASN A 91 -2.74 5.80 14.51
CA ASN A 91 -2.30 6.04 15.89
C ASN A 91 -3.46 6.22 16.88
N ASN A 92 -4.66 6.54 16.39
CA ASN A 92 -5.90 6.62 17.18
C ASN A 92 -6.60 5.28 17.40
N GLY A 93 -6.03 4.18 16.89
CA GLY A 93 -6.61 2.83 16.96
C GLY A 93 -7.65 2.51 15.89
N ASP A 94 -8.02 3.48 15.05
CA ASP A 94 -8.89 3.26 13.90
C ASP A 94 -8.11 2.71 12.70
N TYR A 95 -8.83 2.14 11.75
CA TYR A 95 -8.26 1.54 10.56
C TYR A 95 -8.69 2.29 9.30
N TYR A 96 -7.77 2.37 8.31
CA TYR A 96 -7.99 3.16 7.11
C TYR A 96 -7.45 2.46 5.86
N ASN A 97 -8.04 2.78 4.73
CA ASN A 97 -7.47 2.50 3.42
C ASN A 97 -6.64 3.73 3.02
N THR A 98 -5.32 3.61 3.04
CA THR A 98 -4.41 4.76 3.01
C THR A 98 -3.33 4.61 1.94
N ALA A 99 -3.15 5.63 1.13
CA ALA A 99 -2.00 5.77 0.25
C ALA A 99 -0.93 6.66 0.91
N PHE A 100 0.21 6.08 1.24
CA PHE A 100 1.39 6.85 1.66
C PHE A 100 2.18 7.30 0.44
N VAL A 101 2.77 8.50 0.52
CA VAL A 101 3.73 9.00 -0.45
C VAL A 101 5.09 9.07 0.21
N ILE A 102 6.03 8.26 -0.27
CA ILE A 102 7.41 8.19 0.21
C ILE A 102 8.28 8.92 -0.80
N ASP A 103 9.10 9.87 -0.34
CA ASP A 103 9.98 10.64 -1.21
C ASP A 103 11.25 9.87 -1.61
N SER A 104 12.04 10.47 -2.49
CA SER A 104 13.32 9.91 -2.96
C SER A 104 14.43 9.86 -1.90
N GLY A 105 14.20 10.39 -0.73
CA GLY A 105 15.07 10.27 0.45
C GLY A 105 14.59 9.20 1.44
N GLY A 106 13.42 8.59 1.19
CA GLY A 106 12.82 7.60 2.07
C GLY A 106 11.95 8.19 3.20
N ALA A 107 11.65 9.49 3.16
CA ALA A 107 10.74 10.11 4.11
C ALA A 107 9.28 10.02 3.63
N ILE A 108 8.34 9.90 4.56
CA ILE A 108 6.91 10.03 4.23
C ILE A 108 6.60 11.51 4.03
N LEU A 109 6.27 11.91 2.79
CA LEU A 109 5.83 13.28 2.47
C LEU A 109 4.42 13.56 2.97
N GLY A 110 3.59 12.54 3.02
CA GLY A 110 2.20 12.64 3.44
C GLY A 110 1.43 11.38 3.14
N LYS A 111 0.15 11.41 3.49
CA LYS A 111 -0.76 10.30 3.22
C LYS A 111 -2.15 10.80 2.88
N TYR A 112 -2.86 10.01 2.08
CA TYR A 112 -4.27 10.21 1.77
C TYR A 112 -5.06 9.00 2.25
N ARG A 113 -6.06 9.23 3.08
CA ARG A 113 -7.02 8.22 3.53
C ARG A 113 -8.27 8.29 2.66
N LYS A 114 -8.74 7.15 2.18
CA LYS A 114 -9.96 7.03 1.36
C LYS A 114 -11.15 7.66 2.09
N ARG A 115 -11.83 8.60 1.45
CA ARG A 115 -12.94 9.34 2.07
C ARG A 115 -14.31 8.69 1.84
N HIS A 116 -14.55 8.20 0.61
CA HIS A 116 -15.81 7.58 0.23
C HIS A 116 -15.67 6.07 0.34
N ILE A 117 -16.16 5.50 1.44
CA ILE A 117 -16.04 4.09 1.77
C ILE A 117 -17.33 3.38 1.35
N PRO A 118 -17.31 2.48 0.35
CA PRO A 118 -18.48 1.72 -0.05
C PRO A 118 -18.90 0.69 1.01
N MET A 119 -20.20 0.33 0.97
CA MET A 119 -20.79 -0.73 1.77
C MET A 119 -21.87 -1.40 0.95
N ILE A 120 -21.47 -2.35 0.13
CA ILE A 120 -22.36 -3.17 -0.70
C ILE A 120 -21.86 -4.62 -0.65
N PRO A 121 -22.67 -5.62 -1.03
CA PRO A 121 -22.26 -7.02 -1.03
C PRO A 121 -20.89 -7.20 -1.73
N HIS A 122 -19.99 -7.92 -1.10
CA HIS A 122 -18.59 -8.15 -1.53
C HIS A 122 -17.69 -6.90 -1.52
N TRP A 123 -18.15 -5.76 -1.04
CA TRP A 123 -17.40 -4.53 -0.73
C TRP A 123 -17.79 -4.03 0.66
N GLU A 124 -17.48 -4.84 1.69
CA GLU A 124 -17.81 -4.58 3.10
C GLU A 124 -16.80 -3.61 3.74
N GLU A 125 -16.37 -2.61 2.98
CA GLU A 125 -15.25 -1.75 3.37
C GLU A 125 -15.52 -0.95 4.65
N LYS A 126 -16.78 -0.52 4.90
CA LYS A 126 -17.13 0.20 6.15
C LYS A 126 -16.99 -0.64 7.41
N PHE A 127 -16.91 -1.97 7.27
CA PHE A 127 -16.60 -2.83 8.40
C PHE A 127 -15.15 -2.66 8.86
N TYR A 128 -14.25 -2.38 7.93
CA TYR A 128 -12.81 -2.28 8.19
C TYR A 128 -12.32 -0.84 8.31
N PHE A 129 -12.78 0.05 7.42
CA PHE A 129 -12.18 1.37 7.24
C PHE A 129 -13.07 2.50 7.74
N LYS A 130 -12.45 3.43 8.43
CA LYS A 130 -13.00 4.77 8.67
C LYS A 130 -12.75 5.67 7.46
N ALA A 131 -13.62 6.66 7.27
CA ALA A 131 -13.37 7.71 6.28
C ALA A 131 -12.20 8.61 6.68
N GLY A 132 -11.41 9.05 5.70
CA GLY A 132 -10.31 9.97 5.89
C GLY A 132 -10.74 11.42 6.05
#